data_d5feb875c2b065b1d1a57e3b22706ce0
#
_entry.id   d5feb875c2b065b1d1a57e3b22706ce0
#
_cell.length_a   1.000
_cell.length_b   1.000
_cell.length_c   1.000
_cell.angle_alpha   90.00
_cell.angle_beta   90.00
_cell.angle_gamma   90.00
#
_symmetry.space_group_name_H-M   'P 1'
#
loop_
_entity.id
_entity.type
_entity.pdbx_description
1 polymer ?
#
loop_
_entity_poly.entity_id
_entity_poly.type
_entity_poly.pdbx_seq_one_letter_code
_entity_poly.pdbx_strand_id
1 'polypeptide(L)'
;MIFITVKINIYLISMVSKTIYLTASLLAILSVIAIGASTDNIAFAQGDKVQASIVPGASTLTDTAVSPNPIEVKVGQTVVWTNDDTAFHTVTSGLIGAADAGKLFDSGLAGPTALTSKGKTFEHTFDTAGEIDYHCTLHPAMTGKVIVT
;
A
#
# COMPACT_ATOMS: atom_id res chain seq x y z
N MET A 1 70.51 -11.44 24.44
CA MET A 1 69.70 -10.58 23.56
C MET A 1 68.92 -11.38 22.49
N ILE A 2 69.42 -12.46 21.96
CA ILE A 2 68.78 -13.28 20.90
C ILE A 2 67.49 -14.01 21.36
N PHE A 3 67.41 -14.47 22.60
CA PHE A 3 66.22 -15.20 23.16
C PHE A 3 64.96 -14.34 23.30
N ILE A 4 65.09 -13.05 23.56
CA ILE A 4 63.97 -12.13 23.72
C ILE A 4 63.33 -11.82 22.34
N THR A 5 64.13 -11.66 21.31
CA THR A 5 63.68 -11.36 19.94
C THR A 5 62.89 -12.55 19.35
N VAL A 6 63.31 -13.78 19.62
CA VAL A 6 62.57 -14.96 19.13
C VAL A 6 61.21 -15.14 19.83
N LYS A 7 61.14 -14.88 21.16
CA LYS A 7 59.86 -14.93 21.88
C LYS A 7 58.82 -13.88 21.42
N ILE A 8 59.27 -12.68 21.12
CA ILE A 8 58.41 -11.61 20.64
C ILE A 8 57.87 -11.95 19.25
N ASN A 9 58.70 -12.51 18.40
CA ASN A 9 58.30 -12.88 17.03
C ASN A 9 57.22 -14.03 17.02
N ILE A 10 57.36 -15.02 17.91
CA ILE A 10 56.39 -16.09 18.04
C ILE A 10 55.04 -15.55 18.61
N TYR A 11 55.09 -14.58 19.49
CA TYR A 11 53.87 -13.99 20.08
C TYR A 11 53.11 -13.15 19.05
N LEU A 12 53.82 -12.38 18.22
CA LEU A 12 53.24 -11.61 17.13
C LEU A 12 52.63 -12.49 16.07
N ILE A 13 53.28 -13.59 15.67
CA ILE A 13 52.74 -14.55 14.68
C ILE A 13 51.48 -15.22 15.25
N SER A 14 51.44 -15.57 16.53
CA SER A 14 50.27 -16.13 17.18
C SER A 14 49.07 -15.17 17.26
N MET A 15 49.30 -13.88 17.48
CA MET A 15 48.25 -12.86 17.50
C MET A 15 47.69 -12.59 16.09
N VAL A 16 48.55 -12.45 15.10
CA VAL A 16 48.12 -12.24 13.71
C VAL A 16 47.31 -13.45 13.20
N SER A 17 47.72 -14.66 13.50
CA SER A 17 46.98 -15.87 13.13
C SER A 17 45.58 -15.90 13.74
N LYS A 18 45.44 -15.60 15.03
CA LYS A 18 44.11 -15.56 15.71
C LYS A 18 43.20 -14.48 15.15
N THR A 19 43.73 -13.32 14.76
CA THR A 19 42.97 -12.24 14.16
C THR A 19 42.47 -12.61 12.76
N ILE A 20 43.27 -13.30 11.96
CA ILE A 20 42.89 -13.78 10.62
C ILE A 20 41.78 -14.84 10.71
N TYR A 21 41.84 -15.77 11.65
CA TYR A 21 40.78 -16.77 11.84
C TYR A 21 39.47 -16.17 12.32
N LEU A 22 39.51 -15.14 13.19
CA LEU A 22 38.32 -14.43 13.63
C LEU A 22 37.65 -13.64 12.51
N THR A 23 38.43 -12.96 11.67
CA THR A 23 37.88 -12.20 10.55
C THR A 23 37.37 -13.10 9.43
N ALA A 24 38.07 -14.23 9.13
CA ALA A 24 37.61 -15.20 8.16
C ALA A 24 36.31 -15.90 8.60
N SER A 25 36.17 -16.21 9.88
CA SER A 25 34.94 -16.81 10.41
C SER A 25 33.75 -15.85 10.39
N LEU A 26 33.96 -14.54 10.64
CA LEU A 26 32.89 -13.55 10.52
C LEU A 26 32.43 -13.34 9.08
N LEU A 27 33.35 -13.35 8.10
CA LEU A 27 33.04 -13.23 6.69
C LEU A 27 32.31 -14.47 6.15
N ALA A 28 32.63 -15.67 6.64
CA ALA A 28 31.93 -16.88 6.27
C ALA A 28 30.48 -16.91 6.81
N ILE A 29 30.24 -16.37 8.01
CA ILE A 29 28.89 -16.30 8.56
C ILE A 29 28.04 -15.25 7.81
N LEU A 30 28.61 -14.13 7.40
CA LEU A 30 27.90 -13.15 6.57
C LEU A 30 27.55 -13.68 5.17
N SER A 31 28.39 -14.53 4.57
CA SER A 31 28.12 -15.10 3.24
C SER A 31 27.00 -16.16 3.27
N VAL A 32 26.84 -16.90 4.36
CA VAL A 32 25.73 -17.88 4.51
C VAL A 32 24.39 -17.19 4.72
N ILE A 33 24.37 -16.01 5.37
CA ILE A 33 23.13 -15.23 5.52
C ILE A 33 22.66 -14.60 4.19
N ALA A 34 23.60 -14.35 3.26
CA ALA A 34 23.25 -13.77 1.96
C ALA A 34 22.67 -14.79 0.95
N ILE A 35 22.87 -16.09 1.15
CA ILE A 35 22.35 -17.14 0.26
C ILE A 35 21.01 -17.70 0.75
N GLY A 36 20.64 -17.44 2.01
CA GLY A 36 19.37 -17.88 2.61
C GLY A 36 18.24 -16.87 2.57
N ALA A 37 18.47 -15.66 2.05
CA ALA A 37 17.42 -14.71 1.75
C ALA A 37 16.86 -15.00 0.36
N SER A 38 16.24 -16.18 0.17
CA SER A 38 15.01 -16.21 -0.58
C SER A 38 14.14 -15.18 0.14
N THR A 39 14.03 -13.99 -0.42
CA THR A 39 12.88 -13.15 -0.17
C THR A 39 11.68 -13.89 -0.75
N ASP A 40 11.27 -14.97 -0.12
CA ASP A 40 9.87 -15.25 -0.04
C ASP A 40 9.35 -13.96 0.56
N ASN A 41 8.85 -13.08 -0.31
CA ASN A 41 7.97 -12.03 0.07
C ASN A 41 6.87 -12.71 0.87
N ILE A 42 7.07 -12.84 2.18
CA ILE A 42 5.99 -12.77 3.12
C ILE A 42 5.58 -11.30 3.00
N ALA A 43 4.99 -10.93 1.87
CA ALA A 43 4.01 -9.92 1.83
C ALA A 43 2.98 -10.43 2.84
N PHE A 44 3.09 -10.00 4.10
CA PHE A 44 1.91 -9.80 4.88
C PHE A 44 1.04 -9.04 3.91
N ALA A 45 -0.02 -9.67 3.44
CA ALA A 45 -1.04 -9.05 2.65
C ALA A 45 -1.64 -7.93 3.53
N GLN A 46 -0.96 -6.84 3.60
CA GLN A 46 -1.54 -5.53 3.69
C GLN A 46 -2.26 -5.46 2.35
N GLY A 47 -3.56 -5.84 2.38
CA GLY A 47 -4.36 -6.04 1.19
C GLY A 47 -4.08 -4.87 0.26
N ASP A 48 -3.52 -5.16 -0.93
CA ASP A 48 -2.99 -4.12 -1.81
C ASP A 48 -4.07 -3.07 -1.97
N LYS A 49 -3.82 -1.86 -1.45
CA LYS A 49 -4.76 -0.76 -1.56
C LYS A 49 -4.70 -0.21 -2.97
N VAL A 50 -5.83 -0.24 -3.66
CA VAL A 50 -6.00 0.34 -4.99
C VAL A 50 -6.40 1.81 -4.83
N GLN A 51 -5.62 2.70 -5.44
CA GLN A 51 -5.84 4.14 -5.36
C GLN A 51 -6.79 4.60 -6.46
N ALA A 52 -7.75 5.45 -6.08
CA ALA A 52 -8.64 6.14 -7.01
C ALA A 52 -8.70 7.63 -6.65
N SER A 53 -8.63 8.49 -7.64
CA SER A 53 -8.68 9.94 -7.49
C SER A 53 -10.01 10.49 -7.98
N ILE A 54 -10.70 11.25 -7.16
CA ILE A 54 -11.75 12.16 -7.59
C ILE A 54 -11.02 13.37 -8.18
N VAL A 55 -11.03 13.49 -9.51
CA VAL A 55 -10.16 14.42 -10.22
C VAL A 55 -10.58 15.87 -10.04
N PRO A 56 -9.68 16.85 -10.20
CA PRO A 56 -10.05 18.26 -10.16
C PRO A 56 -11.15 18.59 -11.17
N GLY A 57 -12.19 19.29 -10.72
CA GLY A 57 -13.37 19.63 -11.54
C GLY A 57 -14.40 18.51 -11.70
N ALA A 58 -14.30 17.45 -10.90
CA ALA A 58 -15.16 16.26 -10.96
C ALA A 58 -16.66 16.60 -10.89
N SER A 59 -17.04 17.69 -10.21
CA SER A 59 -18.44 18.13 -10.09
C SER A 59 -19.17 18.39 -11.40
N THR A 60 -18.43 18.58 -12.51
CA THR A 60 -18.97 18.82 -13.85
C THR A 60 -18.78 17.64 -14.80
N LEU A 61 -18.17 16.56 -14.32
CA LEU A 61 -17.85 15.36 -15.11
C LEU A 61 -18.84 14.23 -14.78
N THR A 62 -18.82 13.20 -15.63
CA THR A 62 -19.64 11.99 -15.47
C THR A 62 -18.76 10.80 -15.05
N ASP A 63 -18.55 9.85 -15.92
CA ASP A 63 -17.73 8.64 -15.73
C ASP A 63 -16.22 8.90 -15.68
N THR A 64 -15.77 10.08 -16.07
CA THR A 64 -14.37 10.54 -15.96
C THR A 64 -14.07 11.31 -14.69
N ALA A 65 -15.06 11.47 -13.81
CA ALA A 65 -14.93 12.19 -12.53
C ALA A 65 -14.03 11.46 -11.53
N VAL A 66 -13.85 10.16 -11.68
CA VAL A 66 -12.95 9.32 -10.88
C VAL A 66 -11.97 8.59 -11.81
N SER A 67 -10.71 8.51 -11.41
CA SER A 67 -9.66 7.82 -12.16
C SER A 67 -8.90 6.85 -11.25
N PRO A 68 -8.72 5.57 -11.65
CA PRO A 68 -9.32 4.92 -12.83
C PRO A 68 -10.83 4.74 -12.72
N ASN A 69 -11.52 4.57 -13.85
CA ASN A 69 -12.91 4.14 -13.92
C ASN A 69 -13.13 3.26 -15.17
N PRO A 70 -13.52 1.97 -15.06
CA PRO A 70 -13.78 1.27 -13.80
C PRO A 70 -12.53 1.09 -12.94
N ILE A 71 -12.75 0.90 -11.63
CA ILE A 71 -11.72 0.50 -10.67
C ILE A 71 -11.71 -1.02 -10.63
N GLU A 72 -10.58 -1.66 -10.94
CA GLU A 72 -10.45 -3.12 -10.88
C GLU A 72 -9.75 -3.55 -9.59
N VAL A 73 -10.33 -4.50 -8.86
CA VAL A 73 -9.80 -5.04 -7.62
C VAL A 73 -10.06 -6.55 -7.52
N LYS A 74 -9.29 -7.23 -6.67
CA LYS A 74 -9.55 -8.62 -6.27
C LYS A 74 -10.36 -8.65 -4.97
N VAL A 75 -11.07 -9.76 -4.74
CA VAL A 75 -11.69 -10.02 -3.43
C VAL A 75 -10.66 -9.88 -2.31
N GLY A 76 -11.01 -9.15 -1.27
CA GLY A 76 -10.16 -8.81 -0.12
C GLY A 76 -9.34 -7.54 -0.29
N GLN A 77 -9.29 -6.93 -1.47
CA GLN A 77 -8.59 -5.65 -1.65
C GLN A 77 -9.44 -4.46 -1.21
N THR A 78 -8.74 -3.40 -0.83
CA THR A 78 -9.33 -2.13 -0.39
C THR A 78 -9.13 -1.07 -1.47
N VAL A 79 -10.19 -0.36 -1.84
CA VAL A 79 -10.10 0.86 -2.64
C VAL A 79 -10.00 2.06 -1.71
N VAL A 80 -9.09 2.98 -2.05
CA VAL A 80 -8.93 4.27 -1.38
C VAL A 80 -9.28 5.37 -2.38
N TRP A 81 -10.41 6.03 -2.18
CA TRP A 81 -10.76 7.22 -2.94
C TRP A 81 -10.17 8.45 -2.26
N THR A 82 -9.43 9.24 -3.02
CA THR A 82 -8.89 10.54 -2.57
C THR A 82 -9.64 11.66 -3.28
N ASN A 83 -10.13 12.64 -2.53
CA ASN A 83 -10.68 13.86 -3.13
C ASN A 83 -9.54 14.79 -3.54
N ASP A 84 -9.23 14.86 -4.82
CA ASP A 84 -8.25 15.79 -5.39
C ASP A 84 -8.89 17.06 -5.94
N ASP A 85 -10.24 17.15 -5.87
CA ASP A 85 -11.01 18.34 -6.20
C ASP A 85 -11.10 19.32 -5.02
N THR A 86 -11.50 20.53 -5.29
CA THR A 86 -11.80 21.56 -4.26
C THR A 86 -13.25 21.49 -3.76
N ALA A 87 -14.13 20.83 -4.53
CA ALA A 87 -15.53 20.63 -4.15
C ALA A 87 -15.68 19.47 -3.14
N PHE A 88 -16.82 19.44 -2.45
CA PHE A 88 -17.22 18.32 -1.61
C PHE A 88 -17.80 17.21 -2.49
N HIS A 89 -17.44 15.97 -2.17
CA HIS A 89 -17.93 14.78 -2.86
C HIS A 89 -18.38 13.71 -1.89
N THR A 90 -19.15 12.73 -2.40
CA THR A 90 -19.36 11.45 -1.73
C THR A 90 -18.98 10.31 -2.67
N VAL A 91 -18.71 9.15 -2.08
CA VAL A 91 -18.62 7.87 -2.76
C VAL A 91 -19.67 6.97 -2.12
N THR A 92 -20.80 6.80 -2.83
CA THR A 92 -21.99 6.14 -2.33
C THR A 92 -22.36 5.00 -3.28
N SER A 93 -22.40 3.77 -2.77
CA SER A 93 -22.70 2.55 -3.57
C SER A 93 -24.10 2.58 -4.18
N GLY A 94 -24.25 1.90 -5.33
CA GLY A 94 -25.49 1.81 -6.08
C GLY A 94 -25.77 3.00 -7.00
N LEU A 95 -26.83 2.91 -7.77
CA LEU A 95 -27.29 3.98 -8.63
C LEU A 95 -28.04 5.02 -7.80
N ILE A 96 -28.02 6.28 -8.26
CA ILE A 96 -28.73 7.35 -7.57
C ILE A 96 -30.24 7.06 -7.54
N GLY A 97 -30.82 7.20 -6.37
CA GLY A 97 -32.25 6.94 -6.13
C GLY A 97 -32.64 5.45 -6.04
N ALA A 98 -31.70 4.53 -6.19
CA ALA A 98 -31.96 3.11 -5.96
C ALA A 98 -32.26 2.82 -4.48
N ALA A 99 -33.10 1.81 -4.23
CA ALA A 99 -33.50 1.45 -2.87
C ALA A 99 -32.36 0.89 -2.00
N ASP A 100 -31.27 0.47 -2.64
CA ASP A 100 -30.05 -0.07 -2.03
C ASP A 100 -28.86 0.92 -2.09
N ALA A 101 -29.08 2.16 -2.58
CA ALA A 101 -28.06 3.18 -2.60
C ALA A 101 -27.48 3.42 -1.20
N GLY A 102 -26.14 3.41 -1.08
CA GLY A 102 -25.41 3.59 0.16
C GLY A 102 -25.42 2.42 1.13
N LYS A 103 -26.06 1.29 0.80
CA LYS A 103 -26.15 0.14 1.73
C LYS A 103 -24.85 -0.67 1.82
N LEU A 104 -24.05 -0.70 0.76
CA LEU A 104 -22.79 -1.41 0.78
C LEU A 104 -21.68 -0.53 1.36
N PHE A 105 -21.57 0.70 0.87
CA PHE A 105 -20.69 1.73 1.41
C PHE A 105 -21.22 3.14 1.12
N ASP A 106 -20.86 4.06 1.99
CA ASP A 106 -21.13 5.49 1.85
C ASP A 106 -20.11 6.29 2.66
N SER A 107 -19.37 7.20 2.00
CA SER A 107 -18.45 8.10 2.69
C SER A 107 -19.15 9.10 3.59
N GLY A 108 -20.42 9.36 3.33
CA GLY A 108 -21.22 10.37 4.03
C GLY A 108 -20.82 11.80 3.70
N LEU A 109 -21.57 12.74 4.26
CA LEU A 109 -21.33 14.20 4.12
C LEU A 109 -20.67 14.82 5.35
N ALA A 110 -20.49 14.04 6.42
CA ALA A 110 -19.89 14.50 7.68
C ALA A 110 -19.10 13.35 8.33
N GLY A 111 -18.19 13.71 9.25
CA GLY A 111 -17.37 12.74 9.96
C GLY A 111 -16.00 12.52 9.31
N PRO A 112 -15.23 11.55 9.82
CA PRO A 112 -13.83 11.36 9.44
C PRO A 112 -13.65 10.85 8.00
N THR A 113 -14.65 10.16 7.46
CA THR A 113 -14.64 9.55 6.11
C THR A 113 -15.20 10.48 5.04
N ALA A 114 -15.79 11.60 5.42
CA ALA A 114 -16.41 12.53 4.48
C ALA A 114 -15.36 13.25 3.61
N LEU A 115 -15.59 13.27 2.31
CA LEU A 115 -14.69 13.84 1.31
C LEU A 115 -14.94 15.36 1.14
N THR A 116 -14.87 16.09 2.25
CA THR A 116 -15.27 17.51 2.34
C THR A 116 -14.19 18.49 1.92
N SER A 117 -13.01 18.02 1.54
CA SER A 117 -11.93 18.88 1.06
C SER A 117 -10.88 18.08 0.33
N LYS A 118 -10.06 18.77 -0.45
CA LYS A 118 -8.91 18.17 -1.11
C LYS A 118 -7.99 17.43 -0.12
N GLY A 119 -7.54 16.23 -0.51
CA GLY A 119 -6.69 15.33 0.28
C GLY A 119 -7.44 14.46 1.29
N LYS A 120 -8.77 14.62 1.45
CA LYS A 120 -9.58 13.68 2.24
C LYS A 120 -9.73 12.35 1.51
N THR A 121 -9.74 11.25 2.28
CA THR A 121 -9.85 9.90 1.76
C THR A 121 -11.03 9.15 2.36
N PHE A 122 -11.58 8.23 1.56
CA PHE A 122 -12.55 7.22 1.98
C PHE A 122 -12.05 5.86 1.53
N GLU A 123 -12.21 4.83 2.35
CA GLU A 123 -11.76 3.47 2.07
C GLU A 123 -12.89 2.46 2.22
N HIS A 124 -12.91 1.45 1.33
CA HIS A 124 -13.80 0.29 1.45
C HIS A 124 -13.10 -0.97 0.95
N THR A 125 -13.26 -2.08 1.70
CA THR A 125 -12.74 -3.41 1.32
C THR A 125 -13.84 -4.22 0.67
N PHE A 126 -13.54 -4.86 -0.45
CA PHE A 126 -14.50 -5.64 -1.24
C PHE A 126 -14.33 -7.14 -0.99
N ASP A 127 -15.26 -7.74 -0.26
CA ASP A 127 -15.20 -9.15 0.17
C ASP A 127 -15.93 -10.11 -0.78
N THR A 128 -16.61 -9.61 -1.80
CA THR A 128 -17.43 -10.42 -2.74
C THR A 128 -17.19 -9.97 -4.17
N ALA A 129 -16.97 -10.93 -5.07
CA ALA A 129 -16.82 -10.66 -6.50
C ALA A 129 -18.13 -10.11 -7.11
N GLY A 130 -17.99 -9.20 -8.08
CA GLY A 130 -19.12 -8.58 -8.76
C GLY A 130 -18.81 -7.20 -9.33
N GLU A 131 -19.80 -6.60 -9.97
CA GLU A 131 -19.74 -5.21 -10.42
C GLU A 131 -20.58 -4.34 -9.51
N ILE A 132 -20.00 -3.28 -9.01
CA ILE A 132 -20.63 -2.36 -8.07
C ILE A 132 -20.61 -0.96 -8.67
N ASP A 133 -21.76 -0.44 -9.04
CA ASP A 133 -21.89 0.98 -9.41
C ASP A 133 -21.86 1.84 -8.14
N TYR A 134 -21.35 3.07 -8.29
CA TYR A 134 -21.39 4.08 -7.24
C TYR A 134 -21.57 5.48 -7.85
N HIS A 135 -21.97 6.43 -7.02
CA HIS A 135 -22.24 7.81 -7.44
C HIS A 135 -21.85 8.82 -6.35
N CYS A 136 -21.83 10.09 -6.72
CA CYS A 136 -21.76 11.20 -5.78
C CYS A 136 -23.17 11.75 -5.51
N THR A 137 -23.60 11.79 -4.25
CA THR A 137 -24.94 12.30 -3.90
C THR A 137 -25.10 13.81 -4.12
N LEU A 138 -23.99 14.57 -4.13
CA LEU A 138 -23.99 16.02 -4.37
C LEU A 138 -23.97 16.38 -5.86
N HIS A 139 -23.44 15.49 -6.70
CA HIS A 139 -23.25 15.69 -8.15
C HIS A 139 -23.80 14.48 -8.90
N PRO A 140 -25.12 14.44 -9.17
CA PRO A 140 -25.80 13.24 -9.66
C PRO A 140 -25.29 12.69 -10.99
N ALA A 141 -24.63 13.51 -11.80
CA ALA A 141 -24.00 13.06 -13.05
C ALA A 141 -22.70 12.29 -12.81
N MET A 142 -22.05 12.46 -11.67
CA MET A 142 -20.80 11.82 -11.30
C MET A 142 -21.03 10.37 -10.86
N THR A 143 -20.65 9.44 -11.72
CA THR A 143 -20.81 8.00 -11.52
C THR A 143 -19.49 7.26 -11.70
N GLY A 144 -19.39 6.09 -11.12
CA GLY A 144 -18.25 5.20 -11.26
C GLY A 144 -18.63 3.73 -11.06
N LYS A 145 -17.68 2.85 -11.34
CA LYS A 145 -17.86 1.41 -11.19
C LYS A 145 -16.62 0.77 -10.55
N VAL A 146 -16.82 -0.21 -9.68
CA VAL A 146 -15.80 -1.13 -9.19
C VAL A 146 -16.07 -2.51 -9.76
N ILE A 147 -15.06 -3.16 -10.31
CA ILE A 147 -15.10 -4.56 -10.78
C ILE A 147 -14.25 -5.38 -9.82
N VAL A 148 -14.88 -6.31 -9.11
CA VAL A 148 -14.25 -7.20 -8.13
C VAL A 148 -14.14 -8.61 -8.71
N THR A 149 -12.91 -9.14 -8.79
CA THR A 149 -12.60 -10.46 -9.38
C THR A 149 -11.94 -11.43 -8.40
#